data_73d579df00dcfe9b6f915af623e6dbcc
#
_entry.id   73d579df00dcfe9b6f915af623e6dbcc
#
_cell.length_a   1.000
_cell.length_b   1.000
_cell.length_c   1.000
_cell.angle_alpha   90.00
_cell.angle_beta   90.00
_cell.angle_gamma   90.00
#
_symmetry.space_group_name_H-M   'P 1'
#
loop_
_entity.id
_entity.type
_entity.pdbx_description
1 polymer ?
#
loop_
_entity_poly.entity_id
_entity_poly.type
_entity_poly.pdbx_seq_one_letter_code
_entity_poly.pdbx_strand_id
1 'polypeptide(L)'
;MDQERVVLEWQKSDPIDPSKQTKEFRERAERILTMKIEEMPGYAFDCVCGRHHQIDMKHLLSGSGALERLPEIINTFPEQKKQTILLLCDCNTWEAAGRKTDEILRTAGFRTKVVELSTKNYPVLIPDEAALGTVLVNLTDDIGFLVGVGSGTISDITKLVSYKTGRDSIVVGTAPSMDGYASLNAAFVIDGHKITYPAHYHSCIVADTKIMKDAPMELMRAGYGDIVGKYTALSDWRLTKAVNDEHYCEITARLVENAVDLCVANTERYFLREEAAVEHMTKRSSLREFLWELRDIRVLLQEANITLPITGNLTP
;
A
#
# COMPACT_ATOMS: atom_id res chain seq x y z
N MET A 1 24.05 -1.52 -19.97
CA MET A 1 24.17 -0.77 -18.71
C MET A 1 23.81 -1.74 -17.59
N ASP A 2 24.80 -2.13 -16.80
CA ASP A 2 24.56 -2.99 -15.64
C ASP A 2 23.68 -2.23 -14.65
N GLN A 3 22.46 -2.74 -14.48
CA GLN A 3 21.62 -2.30 -13.36
C GLN A 3 22.26 -2.85 -12.09
N GLU A 4 23.05 -2.04 -11.39
CA GLU A 4 23.45 -2.35 -10.02
C GLU A 4 22.19 -2.57 -9.19
N ARG A 5 21.98 -3.83 -8.81
CA ARG A 5 20.92 -4.24 -7.92
C ARG A 5 21.14 -3.60 -6.56
N VAL A 6 20.36 -2.57 -6.25
CA VAL A 6 20.31 -2.05 -4.88
C VAL A 6 19.68 -3.14 -4.01
N VAL A 7 20.52 -3.89 -3.32
CA VAL A 7 20.09 -4.85 -2.29
C VAL A 7 19.79 -4.05 -1.04
N LEU A 8 18.52 -4.00 -0.64
CA LEU A 8 18.13 -3.36 0.61
C LEU A 8 18.83 -4.06 1.79
N GLU A 9 19.43 -3.28 2.72
CA GLU A 9 20.29 -3.82 3.79
C GLU A 9 19.61 -4.86 4.69
N TRP A 10 18.29 -4.77 4.88
CA TRP A 10 17.52 -5.75 5.65
C TRP A 10 17.43 -7.14 5.00
N GLN A 11 17.75 -7.28 3.71
CA GLN A 11 17.83 -8.57 3.01
C GLN A 11 19.10 -9.37 3.36
N LYS A 12 20.03 -8.77 4.11
CA LYS A 12 21.33 -9.36 4.48
C LYS A 12 21.37 -9.99 5.86
N SER A 13 20.22 -10.17 6.54
CA SER A 13 20.22 -10.90 7.81
C SER A 13 20.65 -12.35 7.58
N ASP A 14 21.60 -12.81 8.36
CA ASP A 14 22.05 -14.20 8.35
C ASP A 14 20.85 -15.13 8.62
N PRO A 15 20.75 -16.28 7.94
CA PRO A 15 19.70 -17.24 8.20
C PRO A 15 19.65 -17.65 9.68
N ILE A 16 18.46 -17.63 10.26
CA ILE A 16 18.27 -18.07 11.65
C ILE A 16 18.59 -19.56 11.73
N ASP A 17 19.51 -19.91 12.61
CA ASP A 17 19.96 -21.30 12.84
C ASP A 17 18.74 -22.19 13.13
N PRO A 18 18.47 -23.24 12.31
CA PRO A 18 17.36 -24.14 12.53
C PRO A 18 17.36 -24.83 13.90
N SER A 19 18.53 -25.02 14.52
CA SER A 19 18.67 -25.63 15.85
C SER A 19 18.05 -24.76 16.96
N LYS A 20 17.87 -23.44 16.73
CA LYS A 20 17.24 -22.49 17.65
C LYS A 20 15.72 -22.44 17.55
N GLN A 21 15.11 -23.18 16.61
CA GLN A 21 13.65 -23.20 16.40
C GLN A 21 12.92 -24.07 17.43
N THR A 22 12.95 -23.67 18.69
CA THR A 22 12.20 -24.30 19.78
C THR A 22 10.69 -24.13 19.60
N LYS A 23 9.89 -24.87 20.37
CA LYS A 23 8.43 -24.69 20.40
C LYS A 23 8.05 -23.24 20.74
N GLU A 24 8.70 -22.66 21.75
CA GLU A 24 8.49 -21.26 22.17
C GLU A 24 8.84 -20.28 21.04
N PHE A 25 9.91 -20.53 20.28
CA PHE A 25 10.27 -19.72 19.12
C PHE A 25 9.16 -19.76 18.06
N ARG A 26 8.59 -20.92 17.76
CA ARG A 26 7.49 -21.09 16.80
C ARG A 26 6.22 -20.35 17.26
N GLU A 27 5.83 -20.51 18.52
CA GLU A 27 4.68 -19.84 19.12
C GLU A 27 4.83 -18.32 19.05
N ARG A 28 6.03 -17.80 19.29
CA ARG A 28 6.33 -16.38 19.16
C ARG A 28 6.24 -15.88 17.72
N ALA A 29 6.76 -16.64 16.77
CA ALA A 29 6.66 -16.30 15.34
C ALA A 29 5.21 -16.37 14.84
N GLU A 30 4.41 -17.36 15.33
CA GLU A 30 3.00 -17.49 14.97
C GLU A 30 2.06 -16.49 15.62
N ARG A 31 2.52 -15.71 16.61
CA ARG A 31 1.73 -14.68 17.27
C ARG A 31 1.10 -13.69 16.30
N ILE A 32 1.78 -13.36 15.22
CA ILE A 32 1.28 -12.45 14.19
C ILE A 32 -0.02 -12.95 13.54
N LEU A 33 -0.27 -14.26 13.49
CA LEU A 33 -1.49 -14.85 12.91
C LEU A 33 -2.77 -14.47 13.68
N THR A 34 -2.63 -14.11 14.97
CA THR A 34 -3.74 -13.75 15.86
C THR A 34 -3.73 -12.28 16.27
N MET A 35 -2.71 -11.53 15.84
CA MET A 35 -2.57 -10.12 16.14
C MET A 35 -3.63 -9.28 15.43
N LYS A 36 -4.12 -8.23 16.10
CA LYS A 36 -4.98 -7.25 15.44
C LYS A 36 -4.15 -6.42 14.46
N ILE A 37 -4.75 -6.04 13.36
CA ILE A 37 -4.07 -5.30 12.29
C ILE A 37 -3.51 -3.96 12.80
N GLU A 38 -4.21 -3.30 13.68
CA GLU A 38 -3.81 -2.03 14.29
C GLU A 38 -2.56 -2.15 15.19
N GLU A 39 -2.24 -3.37 15.61
CA GLU A 39 -1.06 -3.68 16.45
C GLU A 39 0.18 -4.07 15.62
N MET A 40 0.00 -4.24 14.30
CA MET A 40 1.07 -4.69 13.40
C MET A 40 2.07 -3.60 12.98
N PRO A 41 1.71 -2.31 12.87
CA PRO A 41 2.69 -1.27 12.57
C PRO A 41 3.86 -1.29 13.55
N GLY A 42 5.09 -1.31 13.03
CA GLY A 42 6.33 -1.41 13.82
C GLY A 42 6.63 -2.80 14.38
N TYR A 43 5.79 -3.82 14.13
CA TYR A 43 6.04 -5.17 14.63
C TYR A 43 7.19 -5.84 13.87
N ALA A 44 8.10 -6.46 14.63
CA ALA A 44 9.23 -7.19 14.10
C ALA A 44 9.37 -8.55 14.80
N PHE A 45 9.74 -9.58 14.06
CA PHE A 45 9.91 -10.91 14.61
C PHE A 45 10.86 -11.78 13.78
N ASP A 46 11.55 -12.68 14.47
CA ASP A 46 12.31 -13.74 13.84
C ASP A 46 11.38 -14.89 13.47
N CYS A 47 11.45 -15.34 12.23
CA CYS A 47 10.50 -16.30 11.68
C CYS A 47 11.10 -17.70 11.53
N VAL A 48 10.25 -18.70 11.64
CA VAL A 48 10.61 -20.11 11.37
C VAL A 48 11.09 -20.35 9.93
N CYS A 49 10.82 -19.42 9.01
CA CYS A 49 11.36 -19.46 7.65
C CYS A 49 12.86 -19.10 7.56
N GLY A 50 13.49 -18.77 8.68
CA GLY A 50 14.91 -18.40 8.76
C GLY A 50 15.20 -16.92 8.52
N ARG A 51 14.17 -16.06 8.39
CA ARG A 51 14.33 -14.62 8.16
C ARG A 51 13.76 -13.80 9.30
N HIS A 52 14.31 -12.60 9.47
CA HIS A 52 13.71 -11.54 10.26
C HIS A 52 12.66 -10.82 9.43
N HIS A 53 11.45 -10.66 9.97
CA HIS A 53 10.37 -9.90 9.36
C HIS A 53 10.12 -8.64 10.17
N GLN A 54 9.95 -7.51 9.48
CA GLN A 54 9.68 -6.22 10.08
C GLN A 54 8.67 -5.43 9.25
N ILE A 55 7.77 -4.74 9.93
CA ILE A 55 6.73 -3.89 9.36
C ILE A 55 7.07 -2.44 9.69
N ASP A 56 7.73 -1.73 8.77
CA ASP A 56 8.26 -0.38 9.00
C ASP A 56 7.22 0.74 8.91
N MET A 57 5.94 0.43 8.69
CA MET A 57 4.87 1.42 8.78
C MET A 57 4.68 1.85 10.25
N LYS A 58 4.46 3.16 10.47
CA LYS A 58 4.31 3.70 11.82
C LYS A 58 2.87 3.61 12.33
N HIS A 59 1.90 3.90 11.46
CA HIS A 59 0.49 4.00 11.84
C HIS A 59 -0.44 3.44 10.77
N LEU A 60 -1.52 2.81 11.21
CA LEU A 60 -2.67 2.44 10.40
C LEU A 60 -3.94 2.94 11.08
N LEU A 61 -4.61 3.89 10.47
CA LEU A 61 -5.92 4.36 10.89
C LEU A 61 -6.99 3.69 10.02
N SER A 62 -7.89 2.96 10.64
CA SER A 62 -8.99 2.31 9.92
C SER A 62 -10.28 2.41 10.71
N GLY A 63 -11.40 2.29 9.98
CA GLY A 63 -12.73 2.35 10.55
C GLY A 63 -13.47 3.67 10.25
N SER A 64 -14.67 3.78 10.79
CA SER A 64 -15.55 4.92 10.58
C SER A 64 -14.98 6.19 11.22
N GLY A 65 -14.79 7.25 10.44
CA GLY A 65 -14.23 8.52 10.93
C GLY A 65 -12.71 8.49 11.14
N ALA A 66 -12.00 7.53 10.56
CA ALA A 66 -10.54 7.43 10.66
C ALA A 66 -9.84 8.70 10.16
N LEU A 67 -10.40 9.39 9.15
CA LEU A 67 -9.85 10.62 8.60
C LEU A 67 -9.78 11.75 9.63
N GLU A 68 -10.72 11.83 10.54
CA GLU A 68 -10.77 12.90 11.57
C GLU A 68 -9.57 12.82 12.54
N ARG A 69 -8.93 11.67 12.62
CA ARG A 69 -7.75 11.43 13.48
C ARG A 69 -6.43 11.77 12.79
N LEU A 70 -6.45 12.17 11.52
CA LEU A 70 -5.24 12.50 10.76
C LEU A 70 -4.36 13.55 11.43
N PRO A 71 -4.89 14.67 12.00
CA PRO A 71 -4.08 15.64 12.72
C PRO A 71 -3.33 15.07 13.93
N GLU A 72 -3.94 14.13 14.65
CA GLU A 72 -3.30 13.46 15.80
C GLU A 72 -2.03 12.73 15.35
N ILE A 73 -2.12 12.01 14.23
CA ILE A 73 -0.98 11.27 13.67
C ILE A 73 0.12 12.23 13.18
N ILE A 74 -0.24 13.29 12.44
CA ILE A 74 0.76 14.26 11.97
C ILE A 74 1.48 14.91 13.16
N ASN A 75 0.80 15.12 14.28
CA ASN A 75 1.38 15.66 15.49
C ASN A 75 2.41 14.73 16.17
N THR A 76 2.47 13.45 15.80
CA THR A 76 3.52 12.54 16.29
C THR A 76 4.87 12.74 15.59
N PHE A 77 4.89 13.44 14.45
CA PHE A 77 6.11 13.72 13.71
C PHE A 77 6.83 14.98 14.21
N PRO A 78 8.16 15.09 14.02
CA PRO A 78 8.93 16.27 14.40
C PRO A 78 8.42 17.57 13.77
N GLU A 79 8.52 18.70 14.47
CA GLU A 79 8.03 20.01 14.00
C GLU A 79 8.65 20.43 12.65
N GLN A 80 9.95 20.14 12.42
CA GLN A 80 10.62 20.46 11.16
C GLN A 80 9.96 19.79 9.95
N LYS A 81 9.27 18.68 10.16
CA LYS A 81 8.55 17.92 9.13
C LYS A 81 7.12 18.38 8.90
N LYS A 82 6.62 19.36 9.66
CA LYS A 82 5.23 19.81 9.63
C LYS A 82 5.05 21.21 9.01
N GLN A 83 6.09 21.77 8.37
CA GLN A 83 6.06 23.18 7.93
C GLN A 83 4.91 23.47 6.97
N THR A 84 4.89 22.77 5.85
CA THR A 84 3.80 22.82 4.87
C THR A 84 3.54 21.40 4.39
N ILE A 85 2.28 21.03 4.32
CA ILE A 85 1.82 19.72 3.84
C ILE A 85 1.45 19.85 2.37
N LEU A 86 2.11 19.10 1.49
CA LEU A 86 1.69 18.96 0.10
C LEU A 86 0.60 17.90 0.00
N LEU A 87 -0.61 18.32 -0.33
CA LEU A 87 -1.75 17.44 -0.54
C LEU A 87 -1.88 17.14 -2.03
N LEU A 88 -1.78 15.86 -2.39
CA LEU A 88 -1.87 15.35 -3.76
C LEU A 88 -3.21 14.64 -3.98
N CYS A 89 -3.94 15.01 -5.01
CA CYS A 89 -5.20 14.40 -5.41
C CYS A 89 -5.40 14.54 -6.92
N ASP A 90 -6.46 13.95 -7.46
CA ASP A 90 -7.05 14.31 -8.75
C ASP A 90 -8.45 14.90 -8.54
N CYS A 91 -9.14 15.28 -9.61
CA CYS A 91 -10.47 15.87 -9.52
C CYS A 91 -11.49 14.95 -8.81
N ASN A 92 -11.45 13.65 -9.06
CA ASN A 92 -12.37 12.68 -8.45
C ASN A 92 -12.06 12.49 -6.96
N THR A 93 -10.79 12.33 -6.63
CA THR A 93 -10.35 12.08 -5.26
C THR A 93 -10.40 13.35 -4.40
N TRP A 94 -10.30 14.53 -5.04
CA TRP A 94 -10.59 15.81 -4.38
C TRP A 94 -12.01 15.88 -3.85
N GLU A 95 -13.00 15.51 -4.67
CA GLU A 95 -14.39 15.49 -4.25
C GLU A 95 -14.68 14.35 -3.26
N ALA A 96 -14.07 13.18 -3.44
CA ALA A 96 -14.30 12.04 -2.56
C ALA A 96 -13.80 12.26 -1.12
N ALA A 97 -12.62 12.85 -0.95
CA ALA A 97 -11.99 13.04 0.36
C ALA A 97 -11.02 14.22 0.45
N GLY A 98 -10.49 14.72 -0.67
CA GLY A 98 -9.42 15.73 -0.69
C GLY A 98 -9.85 17.03 -0.02
N ARG A 99 -11.01 17.56 -0.39
CA ARG A 99 -11.59 18.77 0.22
C ARG A 99 -11.72 18.64 1.74
N LYS A 100 -12.26 17.53 2.20
CA LYS A 100 -12.44 17.26 3.63
C LYS A 100 -11.09 17.11 4.34
N THR A 101 -10.13 16.45 3.71
CA THR A 101 -8.76 16.31 4.24
C THR A 101 -8.09 17.68 4.40
N ASP A 102 -8.17 18.55 3.40
CA ASP A 102 -7.61 19.90 3.47
C ASP A 102 -8.26 20.75 4.58
N GLU A 103 -9.60 20.67 4.71
CA GLU A 103 -10.36 21.36 5.75
C GLU A 103 -9.96 20.89 7.16
N ILE A 104 -9.86 19.59 7.39
CA ILE A 104 -9.43 19.00 8.67
C ILE A 104 -8.03 19.48 9.03
N LEU A 105 -7.09 19.44 8.08
CA LEU A 105 -5.71 19.85 8.31
C LEU A 105 -5.61 21.34 8.61
N ARG A 106 -6.28 22.20 7.85
CA ARG A 106 -6.29 23.66 8.08
C ARG A 106 -6.94 24.02 9.40
N THR A 107 -8.05 23.38 9.74
CA THR A 107 -8.74 23.59 11.03
C THR A 107 -7.84 23.20 12.20
N ALA A 108 -7.01 22.18 12.04
CA ALA A 108 -6.02 21.77 13.02
C ALA A 108 -4.75 22.65 13.05
N GLY A 109 -4.69 23.71 12.23
CA GLY A 109 -3.60 24.67 12.22
C GLY A 109 -2.44 24.34 11.26
N PHE A 110 -2.55 23.30 10.44
CA PHE A 110 -1.52 22.99 9.44
C PHE A 110 -1.65 23.88 8.20
N ARG A 111 -0.51 24.23 7.62
CA ARG A 111 -0.47 24.85 6.30
C ARG A 111 -0.51 23.75 5.24
N THR A 112 -1.40 23.90 4.27
CA THR A 112 -1.55 22.96 3.16
C THR A 112 -1.34 23.65 1.82
N LYS A 113 -0.67 22.96 0.90
CA LYS A 113 -0.59 23.30 -0.52
C LYS A 113 -1.23 22.14 -1.29
N VAL A 114 -2.33 22.40 -1.97
CA VAL A 114 -3.04 21.40 -2.76
C VAL A 114 -2.47 21.38 -4.17
N VAL A 115 -2.17 20.19 -4.68
CA VAL A 115 -1.79 19.94 -6.07
C VAL A 115 -2.76 18.90 -6.64
N GLU A 116 -3.63 19.36 -7.52
CA GLU A 116 -4.53 18.53 -8.28
C GLU A 116 -3.82 18.03 -9.52
N LEU A 117 -3.62 16.71 -9.58
CA LEU A 117 -2.98 16.03 -10.70
C LEU A 117 -4.01 15.79 -11.80
N SER A 118 -3.60 16.03 -13.03
CA SER A 118 -4.43 15.82 -14.21
C SER A 118 -3.62 15.19 -15.33
N THR A 119 -4.31 14.57 -16.27
CA THR A 119 -3.69 14.03 -17.49
C THR A 119 -4.36 14.63 -18.71
N LYS A 120 -3.57 14.84 -19.77
CA LYS A 120 -4.08 15.26 -21.08
C LYS A 120 -4.05 14.12 -22.09
N ASN A 121 -3.31 13.06 -21.79
CA ASN A 121 -3.00 11.99 -22.74
C ASN A 121 -3.87 10.74 -22.51
N TYR A 122 -4.50 10.61 -21.36
CA TYR A 122 -5.24 9.42 -20.95
C TYR A 122 -6.62 9.80 -20.40
N PRO A 123 -7.63 8.93 -20.51
CA PRO A 123 -8.96 9.19 -19.97
C PRO A 123 -8.98 9.23 -18.43
N VAL A 124 -7.98 8.65 -17.78
CA VAL A 124 -7.80 8.63 -16.33
C VAL A 124 -6.36 8.96 -15.98
N LEU A 125 -6.13 9.52 -14.80
CA LEU A 125 -4.79 9.76 -14.30
C LEU A 125 -4.04 8.44 -14.13
N ILE A 126 -2.82 8.39 -14.69
CA ILE A 126 -1.89 7.29 -14.48
C ILE A 126 -0.61 7.81 -13.82
N PRO A 127 0.15 6.96 -13.12
CA PRO A 127 1.43 7.35 -12.53
C PRO A 127 2.51 7.36 -13.62
N ASP A 128 2.65 8.49 -14.31
CA ASP A 128 3.61 8.71 -15.39
C ASP A 128 4.61 9.84 -15.09
N GLU A 129 5.49 10.11 -16.04
CA GLU A 129 6.49 11.18 -15.93
C GLU A 129 5.86 12.56 -15.78
N ALA A 130 4.71 12.79 -16.42
CA ALA A 130 4.02 14.08 -16.37
C ALA A 130 3.43 14.33 -14.98
N ALA A 131 2.80 13.31 -14.40
CA ALA A 131 2.29 13.36 -13.04
C ALA A 131 3.43 13.55 -12.02
N LEU A 132 4.53 12.79 -12.17
CA LEU A 132 5.71 12.92 -11.33
C LEU A 132 6.35 14.30 -11.44
N GLY A 133 6.54 14.81 -12.67
CA GLY A 133 7.06 16.16 -12.93
C GLY A 133 6.20 17.24 -12.30
N THR A 134 4.86 17.13 -12.36
CA THR A 134 3.93 18.05 -11.73
C THR A 134 4.12 18.10 -10.22
N VAL A 135 4.32 16.97 -9.56
CA VAL A 135 4.60 16.96 -8.12
C VAL A 135 5.94 17.59 -7.81
N LEU A 136 7.00 17.23 -8.55
CA LEU A 136 8.36 17.68 -8.29
C LEU A 136 8.52 19.21 -8.43
N VAL A 137 7.89 19.86 -9.44
CA VAL A 137 7.95 21.31 -9.59
C VAL A 137 7.16 22.07 -8.50
N ASN A 138 6.24 21.40 -7.83
CA ASN A 138 5.49 21.94 -6.71
C ASN A 138 6.13 21.67 -5.35
N LEU A 139 7.19 20.88 -5.30
CA LEU A 139 7.87 20.46 -4.09
C LEU A 139 8.95 21.52 -3.73
N THR A 140 8.55 22.51 -2.96
CA THR A 140 9.43 23.57 -2.46
C THR A 140 10.10 23.17 -1.13
N ASP A 141 11.13 23.92 -0.71
CA ASP A 141 11.92 23.59 0.49
C ASP A 141 11.09 23.62 1.79
N ASP A 142 10.03 24.42 1.83
CA ASP A 142 9.11 24.48 2.98
C ASP A 142 8.11 23.31 3.04
N ILE A 143 8.05 22.46 2.02
CA ILE A 143 7.25 21.24 2.05
C ILE A 143 7.97 20.20 2.90
N GLY A 144 7.45 19.91 4.08
CA GLY A 144 8.03 18.92 4.99
C GLY A 144 7.33 17.56 4.96
N PHE A 145 6.11 17.50 4.44
CA PHE A 145 5.25 16.33 4.51
C PHE A 145 4.37 16.16 3.27
N LEU A 146 4.07 14.92 2.90
CA LEU A 146 3.21 14.58 1.77
C LEU A 146 1.92 13.88 2.25
N VAL A 147 0.77 14.32 1.76
CA VAL A 147 -0.50 13.62 1.96
C VAL A 147 -1.12 13.31 0.60
N GLY A 148 -1.10 12.05 0.21
CA GLY A 148 -1.79 11.59 -0.99
C GLY A 148 -3.23 11.23 -0.66
N VAL A 149 -4.19 11.84 -1.35
CA VAL A 149 -5.61 11.49 -1.22
C VAL A 149 -6.07 10.82 -2.49
N GLY A 150 -6.26 9.51 -2.42
CA GLY A 150 -6.60 8.72 -3.62
C GLY A 150 -6.47 7.22 -3.43
N SER A 151 -6.49 6.50 -4.54
CA SER A 151 -6.23 5.07 -4.57
C SER A 151 -4.84 4.77 -5.16
N GLY A 152 -4.67 3.71 -5.92
CA GLY A 152 -3.38 3.21 -6.39
C GLY A 152 -2.46 4.27 -7.02
N THR A 153 -2.97 5.00 -8.01
CA THR A 153 -2.19 6.01 -8.75
C THR A 153 -1.62 7.09 -7.83
N ILE A 154 -2.47 7.71 -7.02
CA ILE A 154 -2.04 8.77 -6.08
C ILE A 154 -1.12 8.19 -5.00
N SER A 155 -1.41 6.99 -4.51
CA SER A 155 -0.56 6.29 -3.55
C SER A 155 0.85 6.08 -4.12
N ASP A 156 0.98 5.53 -5.33
CA ASP A 156 2.27 5.24 -5.94
C ASP A 156 3.08 6.51 -6.23
N ILE A 157 2.43 7.57 -6.75
CA ILE A 157 3.09 8.86 -6.96
C ILE A 157 3.60 9.43 -5.62
N THR A 158 2.75 9.47 -4.60
CA THR A 158 3.09 9.99 -3.28
C THR A 158 4.24 9.19 -2.65
N LYS A 159 4.17 7.87 -2.75
CA LYS A 159 5.16 6.93 -2.21
C LYS A 159 6.53 7.12 -2.86
N LEU A 160 6.59 7.17 -4.19
CA LEU A 160 7.85 7.32 -4.91
C LEU A 160 8.49 8.68 -4.64
N VAL A 161 7.70 9.78 -4.65
CA VAL A 161 8.21 11.12 -4.32
C VAL A 161 8.71 11.17 -2.88
N SER A 162 7.96 10.64 -1.93
CA SER A 162 8.34 10.52 -0.53
C SER A 162 9.70 9.81 -0.39
N TYR A 163 9.84 8.65 -1.00
CA TYR A 163 11.07 7.85 -0.98
C TYR A 163 12.27 8.60 -1.57
N LYS A 164 12.11 9.20 -2.76
CA LYS A 164 13.19 9.89 -3.46
C LYS A 164 13.63 11.20 -2.80
N THR A 165 12.75 11.81 -2.00
CA THR A 165 13.02 13.12 -1.36
C THR A 165 13.25 13.03 0.14
N GLY A 166 13.14 11.83 0.73
CA GLY A 166 13.32 11.59 2.16
C GLY A 166 12.25 12.25 3.05
N ARG A 167 11.09 12.63 2.47
CA ARG A 167 9.97 13.21 3.20
C ARG A 167 9.03 12.13 3.68
N ASP A 168 8.44 12.29 4.85
CA ASP A 168 7.39 11.38 5.32
C ASP A 168 6.11 11.57 4.49
N SER A 169 5.34 10.50 4.33
CA SER A 169 4.07 10.53 3.62
C SER A 169 2.96 9.78 4.33
N ILE A 170 1.75 10.26 4.12
CA ILE A 170 0.49 9.58 4.50
C ILE A 170 -0.32 9.39 3.23
N VAL A 171 -1.03 8.27 3.14
CA VAL A 171 -2.07 8.09 2.13
C VAL A 171 -3.43 8.02 2.80
N VAL A 172 -4.36 8.81 2.28
CA VAL A 172 -5.80 8.74 2.58
C VAL A 172 -6.46 7.98 1.44
N GLY A 173 -6.80 6.73 1.69
CA GLY A 173 -7.40 5.87 0.68
C GLY A 173 -8.84 6.27 0.37
N THR A 174 -9.18 6.36 -0.92
CA THR A 174 -10.53 6.73 -1.37
C THR A 174 -11.31 5.56 -1.94
N ALA A 175 -10.67 4.44 -2.23
CA ALA A 175 -11.33 3.24 -2.75
C ALA A 175 -10.56 1.98 -2.37
N PRO A 176 -11.22 0.87 -2.04
CA PRO A 176 -10.59 -0.43 -1.82
C PRO A 176 -10.30 -1.13 -3.17
N SER A 177 -9.59 -0.43 -4.08
CA SER A 177 -9.43 -0.83 -5.49
C SER A 177 -8.23 -1.72 -5.76
N MET A 178 -7.34 -1.87 -4.81
CA MET A 178 -6.10 -2.66 -4.90
C MET A 178 -5.54 -2.90 -3.50
N ASP A 179 -4.53 -3.73 -3.38
CA ASP A 179 -3.85 -4.02 -2.11
C ASP A 179 -2.55 -3.21 -1.88
N GLY A 180 -2.07 -2.47 -2.87
CA GLY A 180 -0.76 -1.82 -2.89
C GLY A 180 -0.57 -0.59 -1.97
N TYR A 181 -1.52 -0.25 -1.10
CA TYR A 181 -1.34 0.85 -0.13
C TYR A 181 -0.13 0.64 0.79
N ALA A 182 0.08 -0.60 1.20
CA ALA A 182 1.16 -1.00 2.11
C ALA A 182 2.31 -1.71 1.38
N SER A 183 2.58 -1.35 0.13
CA SER A 183 3.66 -1.90 -0.69
C SER A 183 4.95 -1.11 -0.53
N LEU A 184 6.10 -1.79 -0.61
CA LEU A 184 7.44 -1.19 -0.73
C LEU A 184 7.78 -0.78 -2.17
N ASN A 185 6.83 -0.92 -3.07
CA ASN A 185 7.02 -0.64 -4.49
C ASN A 185 6.01 0.40 -4.98
N ALA A 186 6.37 1.09 -6.05
CA ALA A 186 5.51 2.01 -6.77
C ALA A 186 5.57 1.69 -8.27
N ALA A 187 4.40 1.44 -8.87
CA ALA A 187 4.31 1.14 -10.29
C ALA A 187 4.12 2.43 -11.10
N PHE A 188 4.98 2.63 -12.11
CA PHE A 188 4.94 3.80 -12.99
C PHE A 188 4.91 3.39 -14.46
N VAL A 189 4.39 4.26 -15.29
CA VAL A 189 4.52 4.17 -16.74
C VAL A 189 5.58 5.17 -17.16
N ILE A 190 6.73 4.68 -17.60
CA ILE A 190 7.86 5.49 -18.04
C ILE A 190 8.17 5.12 -19.49
N ASP A 191 8.17 6.10 -20.36
CA ASP A 191 8.35 5.91 -21.81
C ASP A 191 7.41 4.83 -22.40
N GLY A 192 6.14 4.86 -21.94
CA GLY A 192 5.11 3.90 -22.34
C GLY A 192 5.22 2.48 -21.73
N HIS A 193 6.22 2.22 -20.91
CA HIS A 193 6.45 0.93 -20.27
C HIS A 193 6.08 0.95 -18.77
N LYS A 194 5.32 -0.06 -18.32
CA LYS A 194 5.04 -0.23 -16.90
C LYS A 194 6.29 -0.76 -16.17
N ILE A 195 6.83 0.04 -15.28
CA ILE A 195 8.03 -0.27 -14.49
C ILE A 195 7.70 -0.15 -13.01
N THR A 196 8.16 -1.11 -12.21
CA THR A 196 8.01 -1.08 -10.75
C THR A 196 9.30 -0.59 -10.11
N TYR A 197 9.20 0.51 -9.35
CA TYR A 197 10.31 1.13 -8.64
C TYR A 197 10.28 0.77 -7.17
N PRO A 198 11.44 0.51 -6.54
CA PRO A 198 11.54 0.42 -5.09
C PRO A 198 11.12 1.74 -4.43
N ALA A 199 10.40 1.63 -3.35
CA ALA A 199 9.96 2.74 -2.53
C ALA A 199 10.04 2.36 -1.04
N HIS A 200 9.31 3.04 -0.18
CA HIS A 200 9.10 2.67 1.22
C HIS A 200 7.61 2.72 1.58
N TYR A 201 7.26 2.20 2.74
CA TYR A 201 5.89 2.35 3.24
C TYR A 201 5.52 3.82 3.43
N HIS A 202 4.25 4.15 3.21
CA HIS A 202 3.72 5.37 3.81
C HIS A 202 3.89 5.31 5.32
N SER A 203 4.23 6.42 5.95
CA SER A 203 4.34 6.49 7.41
C SER A 203 2.99 6.21 8.09
N CYS A 204 1.89 6.50 7.41
CA CYS A 204 0.54 6.14 7.84
C CYS A 204 -0.37 5.87 6.63
N ILE A 205 -1.26 4.89 6.80
CA ILE A 205 -2.40 4.67 5.90
C ILE A 205 -3.68 5.04 6.65
N VAL A 206 -4.51 5.88 6.04
CA VAL A 206 -5.84 6.24 6.54
C VAL A 206 -6.90 5.59 5.66
N ALA A 207 -7.64 4.66 6.22
CA ALA A 207 -8.67 3.86 5.57
C ALA A 207 -10.03 4.12 6.23
N ASP A 208 -10.63 5.29 5.93
CA ASP A 208 -11.94 5.65 6.46
C ASP A 208 -13.03 4.87 5.74
N THR A 209 -13.75 4.02 6.49
CA THR A 209 -14.76 3.14 5.91
C THR A 209 -15.96 3.90 5.33
N LYS A 210 -16.26 5.12 5.81
CA LYS A 210 -17.29 5.98 5.22
C LYS A 210 -16.91 6.45 3.82
N ILE A 211 -15.64 6.71 3.58
CA ILE A 211 -15.11 7.07 2.26
C ILE A 211 -15.03 5.84 1.36
N MET A 212 -14.42 4.79 1.87
CA MET A 212 -14.17 3.57 1.11
C MET A 212 -15.43 2.88 0.59
N LYS A 213 -16.52 2.84 1.38
CA LYS A 213 -17.77 2.23 0.96
C LYS A 213 -18.50 2.98 -0.15
N ASP A 214 -18.24 4.30 -0.28
CA ASP A 214 -18.87 5.16 -1.29
C ASP A 214 -18.08 5.16 -2.61
N ALA A 215 -16.98 4.40 -2.69
CA ALA A 215 -16.20 4.24 -3.91
C ALA A 215 -17.05 3.71 -5.08
N PRO A 216 -16.69 4.05 -6.34
CA PRO A 216 -17.30 3.45 -7.52
C PRO A 216 -17.24 1.92 -7.48
N MET A 217 -18.35 1.26 -7.91
CA MET A 217 -18.46 -0.20 -7.85
C MET A 217 -17.37 -0.90 -8.68
N GLU A 218 -16.93 -0.29 -9.76
CA GLU A 218 -15.83 -0.77 -10.60
C GLU A 218 -14.53 -0.89 -9.80
N LEU A 219 -14.23 0.10 -8.97
CA LEU A 219 -13.06 0.09 -8.11
C LEU A 219 -13.19 -0.95 -6.98
N MET A 220 -14.38 -1.12 -6.43
CA MET A 220 -14.65 -2.18 -5.46
C MET A 220 -14.45 -3.58 -6.06
N ARG A 221 -14.92 -3.79 -7.31
CA ARG A 221 -14.73 -5.05 -8.04
C ARG A 221 -13.26 -5.30 -8.37
N ALA A 222 -12.54 -4.26 -8.78
CA ALA A 222 -11.10 -4.35 -9.06
C ALA A 222 -10.33 -4.83 -7.82
N GLY A 223 -10.57 -4.21 -6.65
CA GLY A 223 -9.92 -4.63 -5.41
C GLY A 223 -10.31 -6.03 -4.95
N TYR A 224 -11.57 -6.42 -5.14
CA TYR A 224 -12.00 -7.79 -4.85
C TYR A 224 -11.29 -8.79 -5.75
N GLY A 225 -11.18 -8.51 -7.06
CA GLY A 225 -10.46 -9.35 -8.02
C GLY A 225 -8.97 -9.49 -7.67
N ASP A 226 -8.33 -8.38 -7.29
CA ASP A 226 -6.94 -8.37 -6.82
C ASP A 226 -6.74 -9.25 -5.57
N ILE A 227 -7.71 -9.24 -4.66
CA ILE A 227 -7.72 -10.08 -3.48
C ILE A 227 -7.86 -11.56 -3.82
N VAL A 228 -8.83 -11.94 -4.63
CA VAL A 228 -9.05 -13.35 -5.00
C VAL A 228 -7.88 -13.90 -5.82
N GLY A 229 -7.24 -13.07 -6.63
CA GLY A 229 -6.04 -13.42 -7.39
C GLY A 229 -4.87 -13.96 -6.54
N LYS A 230 -4.88 -13.70 -5.22
CA LYS A 230 -3.82 -14.21 -4.33
C LYS A 230 -3.90 -15.72 -4.08
N TYR A 231 -5.04 -16.36 -4.29
CA TYR A 231 -5.06 -17.84 -4.27
C TYR A 231 -4.14 -18.42 -5.34
N THR A 232 -4.20 -17.87 -6.56
CA THR A 232 -3.30 -18.25 -7.64
C THR A 232 -1.85 -17.93 -7.29
N ALA A 233 -1.60 -16.70 -6.83
CA ALA A 233 -0.26 -16.27 -6.45
C ALA A 233 0.36 -17.08 -5.30
N LEU A 234 -0.42 -17.53 -4.33
CA LEU A 234 0.05 -18.46 -3.28
C LEU A 234 0.39 -19.83 -3.84
N SER A 235 -0.39 -20.32 -4.81
CA SER A 235 -0.12 -21.58 -5.49
C SER A 235 1.18 -21.51 -6.31
N ASP A 236 1.37 -20.42 -7.04
CA ASP A 236 2.61 -20.16 -7.78
C ASP A 236 3.82 -20.07 -6.85
N TRP A 237 3.68 -19.41 -5.70
CA TRP A 237 4.76 -19.33 -4.71
C TRP A 237 5.15 -20.67 -4.11
N ARG A 238 4.16 -21.55 -3.86
CA ARG A 238 4.44 -22.95 -3.45
C ARG A 238 5.15 -23.73 -4.57
N LEU A 239 4.73 -23.50 -5.82
CA LEU A 239 5.35 -24.13 -6.98
C LEU A 239 6.81 -23.67 -7.18
N THR A 240 7.09 -22.37 -7.12
CA THR A 240 8.46 -21.86 -7.24
C THR A 240 9.37 -22.36 -6.12
N LYS A 241 8.86 -22.50 -4.91
CA LYS A 241 9.57 -23.19 -3.83
C LYS A 241 9.93 -24.63 -4.19
N ALA A 242 8.98 -25.36 -4.77
CA ALA A 242 9.19 -26.78 -5.08
C ALA A 242 10.14 -26.99 -6.28
N VAL A 243 10.11 -26.11 -7.27
CA VAL A 243 10.85 -26.24 -8.54
C VAL A 243 12.20 -25.54 -8.49
N ASN A 244 12.25 -24.33 -7.94
CA ASN A 244 13.42 -23.45 -7.98
C ASN A 244 14.11 -23.30 -6.62
N ASP A 245 13.61 -23.99 -5.57
CA ASP A 245 14.04 -23.83 -4.17
C ASP A 245 14.02 -22.36 -3.69
N GLU A 246 13.06 -21.58 -4.18
CA GLU A 246 12.88 -20.20 -3.74
C GLU A 246 12.42 -20.14 -2.29
N HIS A 247 12.74 -19.04 -1.64
CA HIS A 247 12.33 -18.82 -0.26
C HIS A 247 10.81 -18.82 -0.14
N TYR A 248 10.29 -19.58 0.83
CA TYR A 248 8.87 -19.66 1.15
C TYR A 248 8.66 -19.49 2.65
N CYS A 249 7.75 -18.60 3.03
CA CYS A 249 7.38 -18.38 4.42
C CYS A 249 5.95 -18.87 4.67
N GLU A 250 5.81 -19.96 5.39
CA GLU A 250 4.51 -20.56 5.74
C GLU A 250 3.64 -19.59 6.55
N ILE A 251 4.22 -18.82 7.49
CA ILE A 251 3.47 -17.86 8.32
C ILE A 251 2.88 -16.78 7.44
N THR A 252 3.68 -16.21 6.53
CA THR A 252 3.20 -15.20 5.58
C THR A 252 2.11 -15.75 4.66
N ALA A 253 2.30 -16.97 4.14
CA ALA A 253 1.31 -17.62 3.28
C ALA A 253 -0.03 -17.83 4.00
N ARG A 254 -0.01 -18.34 5.24
CA ARG A 254 -1.21 -18.51 6.08
C ARG A 254 -1.91 -17.19 6.41
N LEU A 255 -1.17 -16.13 6.67
CA LEU A 255 -1.75 -14.80 6.89
C LEU A 255 -2.50 -14.29 5.66
N VAL A 256 -1.88 -14.43 4.47
CA VAL A 256 -2.51 -14.05 3.20
C VAL A 256 -3.75 -14.92 2.94
N GLU A 257 -3.64 -16.23 3.09
CA GLU A 257 -4.75 -17.17 2.90
C GLU A 257 -5.94 -16.85 3.80
N ASN A 258 -5.71 -16.68 5.12
CA ASN A 258 -6.74 -16.28 6.07
C ASN A 258 -7.40 -14.94 5.70
N ALA A 259 -6.63 -13.99 5.18
CA ALA A 259 -7.15 -12.70 4.75
C ALA A 259 -8.06 -12.82 3.52
N VAL A 260 -7.67 -13.66 2.54
CA VAL A 260 -8.48 -13.93 1.34
C VAL A 260 -9.76 -14.67 1.71
N ASP A 261 -9.67 -15.73 2.51
CA ASP A 261 -10.82 -16.52 2.96
C ASP A 261 -11.90 -15.66 3.62
N LEU A 262 -11.48 -14.72 4.48
CA LEU A 262 -12.41 -13.81 5.14
C LEU A 262 -13.03 -12.79 4.16
N CYS A 263 -12.30 -12.33 3.16
CA CYS A 263 -12.85 -11.47 2.11
C CYS A 263 -13.88 -12.22 1.28
N VAL A 264 -13.58 -13.46 0.89
CA VAL A 264 -14.49 -14.33 0.13
C VAL A 264 -15.74 -14.67 0.95
N ALA A 265 -15.60 -15.00 2.23
CA ALA A 265 -16.73 -15.27 3.11
C ALA A 265 -17.67 -14.06 3.31
N ASN A 266 -17.19 -12.84 3.08
CA ASN A 266 -17.98 -11.62 3.21
C ASN A 266 -18.34 -10.95 1.86
N THR A 267 -18.21 -11.68 0.74
CA THR A 267 -18.38 -11.13 -0.62
C THR A 267 -19.71 -10.38 -0.81
N GLU A 268 -20.83 -11.01 -0.46
CA GLU A 268 -22.16 -10.41 -0.62
C GLU A 268 -22.29 -9.11 0.19
N ARG A 269 -21.92 -9.15 1.46
CA ARG A 269 -21.97 -7.99 2.36
C ARG A 269 -21.07 -6.85 1.90
N TYR A 270 -19.91 -7.19 1.32
CA TYR A 270 -18.99 -6.20 0.74
C TYR A 270 -19.61 -5.46 -0.44
N PHE A 271 -20.22 -6.18 -1.39
CA PHE A 271 -20.89 -5.55 -2.53
C PHE A 271 -22.22 -4.87 -2.17
N LEU A 272 -22.82 -5.21 -1.04
CA LEU A 272 -23.91 -4.46 -0.43
C LEU A 272 -23.42 -3.21 0.33
N ARG A 273 -22.11 -2.94 0.32
CA ARG A 273 -21.48 -1.79 0.99
C ARG A 273 -21.67 -1.77 2.51
N GLU A 274 -21.85 -2.92 3.13
CA GLU A 274 -21.90 -3.01 4.58
C GLU A 274 -20.56 -2.57 5.17
N GLU A 275 -20.61 -1.59 6.06
CA GLU A 275 -19.40 -0.91 6.57
C GLU A 275 -18.40 -1.89 7.18
N ALA A 276 -18.86 -2.87 7.97
CA ALA A 276 -17.97 -3.88 8.55
C ALA A 276 -17.28 -4.76 7.49
N ALA A 277 -17.98 -5.10 6.39
CA ALA A 277 -17.38 -5.90 5.32
C ALA A 277 -16.38 -5.07 4.50
N VAL A 278 -16.67 -3.79 4.24
CA VAL A 278 -15.73 -2.87 3.60
C VAL A 278 -14.50 -2.64 4.49
N GLU A 279 -14.69 -2.48 5.79
CA GLU A 279 -13.59 -2.36 6.75
C GLU A 279 -12.71 -3.60 6.74
N HIS A 280 -13.29 -4.79 6.76
CA HIS A 280 -12.55 -6.05 6.67
C HIS A 280 -11.75 -6.14 5.38
N MET A 281 -12.35 -5.78 4.25
CA MET A 281 -11.68 -5.77 2.95
C MET A 281 -10.48 -4.82 2.96
N THR A 282 -10.67 -3.58 3.39
CA THR A 282 -9.64 -2.53 3.38
C THR A 282 -8.49 -2.83 4.33
N LYS A 283 -8.79 -3.25 5.55
CA LYS A 283 -7.78 -3.64 6.54
C LYS A 283 -6.92 -4.79 6.03
N ARG A 284 -7.55 -5.78 5.43
CA ARG A 284 -6.86 -6.99 4.97
C ARG A 284 -6.13 -6.81 3.66
N SER A 285 -6.60 -5.91 2.78
CA SER A 285 -5.82 -5.49 1.61
C SER A 285 -4.50 -4.85 2.04
N SER A 286 -4.54 -3.91 2.98
CA SER A 286 -3.34 -3.27 3.53
C SER A 286 -2.41 -4.28 4.21
N LEU A 287 -2.96 -5.23 4.99
CA LEU A 287 -2.18 -6.27 5.67
C LEU A 287 -1.46 -7.19 4.69
N ARG A 288 -2.09 -7.53 3.57
CA ARG A 288 -1.57 -8.50 2.62
C ARG A 288 -0.34 -8.02 1.88
N GLU A 289 -0.29 -6.74 1.49
CA GLU A 289 0.92 -6.16 0.91
C GLU A 289 2.07 -6.16 1.90
N PHE A 290 1.83 -5.83 3.16
CA PHE A 290 2.82 -6.03 4.20
C PHE A 290 3.45 -7.42 4.20
N LEU A 291 2.59 -8.43 4.10
CA LEU A 291 2.99 -9.81 4.23
C LEU A 291 3.59 -10.34 2.93
N TRP A 292 3.12 -9.80 1.81
CA TRP A 292 3.65 -10.12 0.50
C TRP A 292 5.06 -9.55 0.31
N GLU A 293 5.33 -8.37 0.86
CA GLU A 293 6.65 -7.73 0.87
C GLU A 293 7.66 -8.43 1.82
N LEU A 294 7.16 -9.19 2.80
CA LEU A 294 8.02 -10.03 3.64
C LEU A 294 8.65 -11.21 2.86
N ARG A 295 8.26 -11.43 1.63
CA ARG A 295 8.93 -12.34 0.72
C ARG A 295 9.86 -11.56 -0.23
N ASP A 296 10.97 -12.17 -0.55
CA ASP A 296 11.95 -11.65 -1.52
C ASP A 296 11.42 -11.89 -2.95
N ILE A 297 10.55 -10.96 -3.43
CA ILE A 297 9.91 -11.11 -4.74
C ILE A 297 10.77 -10.44 -5.80
N ARG A 298 11.80 -11.11 -6.27
CA ARG A 298 12.46 -10.69 -7.51
C ARG A 298 11.97 -11.40 -8.76
N VAL A 299 11.27 -12.52 -8.63
CA VAL A 299 11.06 -13.44 -9.76
C VAL A 299 9.64 -13.35 -10.36
N LEU A 300 8.57 -13.18 -9.59
CA LEU A 300 7.21 -13.26 -10.15
C LEU A 300 6.67 -11.98 -10.79
N LEU A 301 7.20 -10.81 -10.45
CA LEU A 301 6.77 -9.56 -11.10
C LEU A 301 7.43 -9.34 -12.48
N GLN A 302 8.53 -10.02 -12.78
CA GLN A 302 9.13 -9.98 -14.12
C GLN A 302 8.42 -10.88 -15.14
N GLU A 303 7.77 -11.94 -14.71
CA GLU A 303 7.10 -12.90 -15.60
C GLU A 303 5.57 -12.67 -15.70
N ALA A 304 4.94 -12.08 -14.71
CA ALA A 304 3.54 -11.63 -14.78
C ALA A 304 3.41 -10.29 -15.54
N ASN A 305 4.09 -10.14 -16.65
CA ASN A 305 3.75 -9.21 -17.72
C ASN A 305 2.47 -9.72 -18.42
N ILE A 306 1.41 -9.94 -17.68
CA ILE A 306 0.07 -9.96 -18.25
C ILE A 306 -0.26 -8.50 -18.53
N THR A 307 0.22 -8.06 -19.69
CA THR A 307 -0.30 -6.90 -20.36
C THR A 307 -1.75 -7.22 -20.69
N LEU A 308 -2.65 -6.92 -19.77
CA LEU A 308 -4.05 -6.80 -20.13
C LEU A 308 -4.08 -5.67 -21.16
N PRO A 309 -4.46 -5.94 -22.41
CA PRO A 309 -4.57 -4.87 -23.40
C PRO A 309 -5.61 -3.89 -22.88
N ILE A 310 -5.21 -2.65 -22.66
CA ILE A 310 -6.13 -1.51 -22.50
C ILE A 310 -6.72 -1.25 -23.89
N THR A 311 -7.46 -2.20 -24.42
CA THR A 311 -8.27 -2.06 -25.62
C THR A 311 -9.70 -2.41 -25.26
N GLY A 312 -10.33 -1.54 -24.50
CA GLY A 312 -11.77 -1.42 -24.47
C GLY A 312 -12.16 -0.33 -25.44
N ASN A 313 -12.40 -0.66 -26.70
CA ASN A 313 -13.20 0.17 -27.58
C ASN A 313 -14.58 0.32 -26.95
N LEU A 314 -14.79 1.41 -26.24
CA LEU A 314 -16.11 1.94 -25.98
C LEU A 314 -16.43 2.88 -27.15
N THR A 315 -16.99 2.33 -28.22
CA THR A 315 -17.78 3.11 -29.17
C THR A 315 -19.19 3.31 -28.61
N PRO A 316 -19.84 4.44 -28.94
CA PRO A 316 -20.96 5.08 -28.25
C PRO A 316 -22.24 4.29 -28.20
#